data_b82fa8139a30067511ceeb5473957cd2
#
_entry.id   b82fa8139a30067511ceeb5473957cd2
#
_cell.length_a   1.000
_cell.length_b   1.000
_cell.length_c   1.000
_cell.angle_alpha   90.00
_cell.angle_beta   90.00
_cell.angle_gamma   90.00
#
_symmetry.space_group_name_H-M   'P 1'
#
loop_
_entity.id
_entity.type
_entity.pdbx_description
1 polymer ?
#
loop_
_entity_poly.entity_id
_entity_poly.type
_entity_poly.pdbx_seq_one_letter_code
_entity_poly.pdbx_strand_id
1 'polypeptide(L)'
;MKLLSISAGKVVPLFGNHHPNYKSVASAIHKQSISNLQNLAPIEISVLGVKGDEQADLSAHGGIEKAIYAYPAEHYSFWNELLTRETKKPTSLEYGAIGENFTIEGLLETEVFVGDILQIGELEFAVVKLREPCFKFNATVGYKGAVKAMLQSGFSGWYLRVLKTGVLTAGAPITLIPGPREISIAQQNRNLLQSRDQQNLWE
;
A
#
# COMPACT_ATOMS: atom_id res chain seq x y z
N MET A 1 14.75 3.76 10.12
CA MET A 1 13.47 3.37 9.50
C MET A 1 12.39 3.40 10.57
N LYS A 2 11.20 3.86 10.26
CA LYS A 2 10.15 4.11 11.26
C LYS A 2 8.75 3.91 10.68
N LEU A 3 7.81 3.40 11.46
CA LEU A 3 6.39 3.33 11.15
C LEU A 3 5.73 4.67 11.47
N LEU A 4 5.26 5.39 10.46
CA LEU A 4 4.64 6.72 10.66
C LEU A 4 3.14 6.62 10.93
N SER A 5 2.44 5.68 10.25
CA SER A 5 1.00 5.51 10.40
C SER A 5 0.57 4.06 10.21
N ILE A 6 -0.47 3.68 10.93
CA ILE A 6 -1.27 2.46 10.72
C ILE A 6 -2.64 2.90 10.25
N SER A 7 -3.08 2.39 9.09
CA SER A 7 -4.35 2.77 8.47
C SER A 7 -5.23 1.54 8.25
N ALA A 8 -6.56 1.75 8.35
CA ALA A 8 -7.57 0.74 8.11
C ALA A 8 -8.72 1.30 7.28
N GLY A 9 -9.38 0.45 6.51
CA GLY A 9 -10.52 0.80 5.68
C GLY A 9 -11.65 -0.22 5.78
N LYS A 10 -12.87 0.23 5.50
CA LYS A 10 -14.06 -0.61 5.41
C LYS A 10 -14.40 -0.88 3.96
N VAL A 11 -15.04 -2.02 3.71
CA VAL A 11 -15.57 -2.35 2.38
C VAL A 11 -16.78 -1.47 2.11
N VAL A 12 -16.62 -0.57 1.16
CA VAL A 12 -17.69 0.35 0.72
C VAL A 12 -17.76 0.35 -0.81
N PRO A 13 -18.89 0.78 -1.42
CA PRO A 13 -18.95 1.02 -2.85
C PRO A 13 -17.84 1.99 -3.28
N LEU A 14 -17.07 1.61 -4.30
CA LEU A 14 -15.93 2.42 -4.78
C LEU A 14 -16.38 3.70 -5.47
N PHE A 15 -17.54 3.66 -6.11
CA PHE A 15 -18.10 4.78 -6.86
C PHE A 15 -19.33 5.35 -6.15
N GLY A 16 -19.63 6.63 -6.37
CA GLY A 16 -20.86 7.26 -5.86
C GLY A 16 -22.12 6.64 -6.46
N ASN A 17 -23.27 6.78 -5.77
CA ASN A 17 -24.57 6.17 -6.12
C ASN A 17 -25.12 6.52 -7.50
N HIS A 18 -24.61 7.55 -8.15
CA HIS A 18 -24.97 7.92 -9.53
C HIS A 18 -24.09 7.25 -10.60
N HIS A 19 -23.03 6.53 -10.19
CA HIS A 19 -22.16 5.84 -11.12
C HIS A 19 -22.77 4.50 -11.57
N PRO A 20 -22.70 4.13 -12.88
CA PRO A 20 -23.26 2.86 -13.39
C PRO A 20 -22.81 1.61 -12.62
N ASN A 21 -21.56 1.63 -12.14
CA ASN A 21 -20.94 0.51 -11.41
C ASN A 21 -21.04 0.65 -9.88
N TYR A 22 -21.91 1.51 -9.34
CA TYR A 22 -22.02 1.75 -7.90
C TYR A 22 -22.20 0.47 -7.08
N LYS A 23 -23.09 -0.42 -7.51
CA LYS A 23 -23.40 -1.66 -6.79
C LYS A 23 -22.46 -2.82 -7.11
N SER A 24 -21.67 -2.73 -8.17
CA SER A 24 -20.87 -3.85 -8.69
C SER A 24 -19.42 -3.87 -8.22
N VAL A 25 -18.91 -2.72 -7.73
CA VAL A 25 -17.51 -2.60 -7.31
C VAL A 25 -17.44 -2.09 -5.88
N ALA A 26 -17.14 -3.02 -4.96
CA ALA A 26 -16.83 -2.69 -3.57
C ALA A 26 -15.31 -2.76 -3.33
N SER A 27 -14.82 -1.95 -2.40
CA SER A 27 -13.39 -1.90 -2.06
C SER A 27 -13.16 -1.35 -0.66
N ALA A 28 -12.10 -1.82 -0.01
CA ALA A 28 -11.56 -1.25 1.23
C ALA A 28 -10.28 -0.41 0.97
N ILE A 29 -10.09 0.07 -0.27
CA ILE A 29 -8.90 0.83 -0.65
C ILE A 29 -8.87 2.24 -0.01
N HIS A 30 -10.03 2.79 0.37
CA HIS A 30 -10.11 4.03 1.13
C HIS A 30 -9.77 3.75 2.59
N LYS A 31 -8.53 4.01 2.97
CA LYS A 31 -8.06 3.82 4.33
C LYS A 31 -7.87 5.15 5.04
N GLN A 32 -8.06 5.11 6.36
CA GLN A 32 -7.84 6.25 7.24
C GLN A 32 -6.84 5.86 8.32
N SER A 33 -5.99 6.79 8.70
CA SER A 33 -5.03 6.60 9.78
C SER A 33 -5.76 6.39 11.11
N ILE A 34 -5.52 5.26 11.76
CA ILE A 34 -6.07 4.89 13.08
C ILE A 34 -5.02 4.93 14.18
N SER A 35 -3.73 5.00 13.83
CA SER A 35 -2.60 5.29 14.71
C SER A 35 -1.56 6.07 13.91
N ASN A 36 -1.08 7.19 14.43
CA ASN A 36 -0.05 8.03 13.82
C ASN A 36 0.75 8.76 14.90
N LEU A 37 1.75 9.57 14.52
CA LEU A 37 2.64 10.23 15.47
C LEU A 37 1.95 11.27 16.36
N GLN A 38 0.76 11.75 16.00
CA GLN A 38 -0.08 12.65 16.81
C GLN A 38 -1.09 11.89 17.68
N ASN A 39 -1.41 10.64 17.30
CA ASN A 39 -2.32 9.76 18.01
C ASN A 39 -1.75 8.34 18.06
N LEU A 40 -1.01 8.03 19.12
CA LEU A 40 -0.28 6.75 19.32
C LEU A 40 -1.22 5.64 19.82
N ALA A 41 -2.32 5.38 19.12
CA ALA A 41 -3.24 4.30 19.48
C ALA A 41 -2.60 2.92 19.28
N PRO A 42 -2.69 1.99 20.26
CA PRO A 42 -2.25 0.62 20.10
C PRO A 42 -3.24 -0.16 19.21
N ILE A 43 -2.74 -0.79 18.17
CA ILE A 43 -3.53 -1.52 17.17
C ILE A 43 -3.13 -2.98 17.17
N GLU A 44 -4.09 -3.86 17.27
CA GLU A 44 -3.90 -5.31 17.18
C GLU A 44 -3.62 -5.71 15.72
N ILE A 45 -2.57 -6.50 15.53
CA ILE A 45 -2.16 -7.08 14.25
C ILE A 45 -2.33 -8.60 14.33
N SER A 46 -3.20 -9.12 13.49
CA SER A 46 -3.46 -10.56 13.33
C SER A 46 -2.77 -11.12 12.10
N VAL A 47 -2.89 -12.42 11.86
CA VAL A 47 -2.39 -13.07 10.63
C VAL A 47 -3.06 -12.55 9.37
N LEU A 48 -4.26 -11.98 9.49
CA LEU A 48 -5.01 -11.37 8.39
C LEU A 48 -4.77 -9.87 8.25
N GLY A 49 -3.92 -9.27 9.09
CA GLY A 49 -3.53 -7.87 9.04
C GLY A 49 -4.06 -7.02 10.18
N VAL A 50 -4.28 -5.75 9.91
CA VAL A 50 -4.68 -4.72 10.86
C VAL A 50 -6.11 -4.96 11.36
N LYS A 51 -6.31 -5.01 12.66
CA LYS A 51 -7.66 -5.10 13.24
C LYS A 51 -8.50 -3.90 12.83
N GLY A 52 -9.68 -4.18 12.30
CA GLY A 52 -10.60 -3.16 11.80
C GLY A 52 -10.45 -2.84 10.31
N ASP A 53 -9.37 -3.30 9.68
CA ASP A 53 -9.25 -3.29 8.21
C ASP A 53 -10.08 -4.41 7.59
N GLU A 54 -10.69 -4.16 6.44
CA GLU A 54 -11.48 -5.14 5.70
C GLU A 54 -10.85 -5.42 4.34
N GLN A 55 -11.11 -6.61 3.82
CA GLN A 55 -10.62 -7.06 2.52
C GLN A 55 -11.82 -7.45 1.66
N ALA A 56 -12.07 -6.68 0.58
CA ALA A 56 -13.25 -6.87 -0.26
C ALA A 56 -13.19 -8.15 -1.13
N ASP A 57 -12.00 -8.67 -1.38
CA ASP A 57 -11.76 -9.82 -2.24
C ASP A 57 -10.51 -10.56 -1.78
N LEU A 58 -10.71 -11.66 -1.09
CA LEU A 58 -9.61 -12.47 -0.55
C LEU A 58 -8.83 -13.23 -1.63
N SER A 59 -9.41 -13.42 -2.81
CA SER A 59 -8.77 -14.14 -3.91
C SER A 59 -7.78 -13.28 -4.69
N ALA A 60 -8.12 -11.99 -4.90
CA ALA A 60 -7.32 -11.08 -5.71
C ALA A 60 -6.57 -10.03 -4.87
N HIS A 61 -7.21 -9.47 -3.84
CA HIS A 61 -6.73 -8.28 -3.12
C HIS A 61 -6.56 -8.47 -1.61
N GLY A 62 -6.55 -9.71 -1.13
CA GLY A 62 -6.46 -10.02 0.30
C GLY A 62 -5.76 -11.35 0.58
N GLY A 63 -6.04 -11.91 1.77
CA GLY A 63 -5.43 -13.14 2.26
C GLY A 63 -4.11 -12.91 2.99
N ILE A 64 -3.55 -14.00 3.54
CA ILE A 64 -2.36 -13.95 4.41
C ILE A 64 -1.10 -13.38 3.72
N GLU A 65 -0.95 -13.58 2.41
CA GLU A 65 0.19 -13.08 1.62
C GLU A 65 0.06 -11.58 1.28
N LYS A 66 -1.10 -10.98 1.53
CA LYS A 66 -1.40 -9.56 1.32
C LYS A 66 -2.04 -8.95 2.57
N ALA A 67 -1.67 -9.48 3.74
CA ALA A 67 -2.26 -9.09 5.02
C ALA A 67 -2.02 -7.60 5.34
N ILE A 68 -0.86 -7.07 4.96
CA ILE A 68 -0.48 -5.68 5.15
C ILE A 68 0.08 -5.13 3.83
N TYR A 69 -0.36 -3.94 3.44
CA TYR A 69 0.28 -3.16 2.39
C TYR A 69 1.13 -2.06 3.04
N ALA A 70 2.44 -2.09 2.81
CA ALA A 70 3.40 -1.09 3.27
C ALA A 70 3.77 -0.13 2.13
N TYR A 71 3.87 1.17 2.45
CA TYR A 71 4.15 2.22 1.47
C TYR A 71 5.12 3.27 2.03
N PRO A 72 6.18 3.65 1.28
CA PRO A 72 7.13 4.71 1.67
C PRO A 72 6.48 6.09 1.70
N ALA A 73 6.65 6.80 2.81
CA ALA A 73 6.16 8.17 2.98
C ALA A 73 6.83 9.15 2.00
N GLU A 74 8.05 8.85 1.58
CA GLU A 74 8.85 9.64 0.65
C GLU A 74 8.16 9.87 -0.69
N HIS A 75 7.27 8.98 -1.09
CA HIS A 75 6.56 9.07 -2.37
C HIS A 75 5.32 9.99 -2.34
N TYR A 76 4.90 10.45 -1.16
CA TYR A 76 3.71 11.30 -1.04
C TYR A 76 3.86 12.65 -1.75
N SER A 77 5.07 13.24 -1.75
CA SER A 77 5.36 14.48 -2.49
C SER A 77 5.12 14.31 -3.98
N PHE A 78 5.60 13.22 -4.58
CA PHE A 78 5.36 12.88 -5.98
C PHE A 78 3.85 12.82 -6.28
N TRP A 79 3.05 12.15 -5.45
CA TRP A 79 1.61 12.03 -5.65
C TRP A 79 0.89 13.37 -5.51
N ASN A 80 1.25 14.16 -4.51
CA ASN A 80 0.65 15.49 -4.29
C ASN A 80 0.90 16.41 -5.49
N GLU A 81 2.12 16.44 -6.01
CA GLU A 81 2.48 17.22 -7.19
C GLU A 81 1.77 16.72 -8.44
N LEU A 82 1.82 15.40 -8.71
CA LEU A 82 1.18 14.79 -9.86
C LEU A 82 -0.33 15.06 -9.86
N LEU A 83 -1.01 14.76 -8.76
CA LEU A 83 -2.45 14.91 -8.68
C LEU A 83 -2.88 16.38 -8.73
N THR A 84 -2.15 17.30 -8.11
CA THR A 84 -2.39 18.75 -8.24
C THR A 84 -2.31 19.18 -9.70
N ARG A 85 -1.28 18.73 -10.42
CA ARG A 85 -1.07 19.06 -11.84
C ARG A 85 -2.18 18.48 -12.73
N GLU A 86 -2.51 17.21 -12.57
CA GLU A 86 -3.44 16.48 -13.44
C GLU A 86 -4.91 16.81 -13.16
N THR A 87 -5.28 16.98 -11.90
CA THR A 87 -6.67 17.29 -11.51
C THR A 87 -6.98 18.79 -11.49
N LYS A 88 -5.94 19.65 -11.58
CA LYS A 88 -6.03 21.12 -11.46
C LYS A 88 -6.61 21.57 -10.09
N LYS A 89 -6.46 20.75 -9.06
CA LYS A 89 -6.89 21.05 -7.70
C LYS A 89 -5.72 20.86 -6.74
N PRO A 90 -5.46 21.79 -5.81
CA PRO A 90 -4.47 21.57 -4.76
C PRO A 90 -4.75 20.24 -4.05
N THR A 91 -3.76 19.38 -3.99
CA THR A 91 -3.90 18.03 -3.40
C THR A 91 -2.84 17.87 -2.30
N SER A 92 -3.31 17.44 -1.13
CA SER A 92 -2.46 16.97 -0.03
C SER A 92 -3.07 15.66 0.46
N LEU A 93 -2.41 14.55 0.18
CA LEU A 93 -2.86 13.24 0.57
C LEU A 93 -2.50 12.97 2.03
N GLU A 94 -3.46 12.45 2.77
CA GLU A 94 -3.24 11.91 4.12
C GLU A 94 -2.72 10.47 4.05
N TYR A 95 -2.01 10.00 5.08
CA TYR A 95 -1.56 8.61 5.18
C TYR A 95 -2.74 7.63 5.11
N GLY A 96 -2.59 6.58 4.30
CA GLY A 96 -3.67 5.66 3.94
C GLY A 96 -4.31 5.93 2.58
N ALA A 97 -4.08 7.13 2.00
CA ALA A 97 -4.72 7.55 0.74
C ALA A 97 -4.28 6.73 -0.49
N ILE A 98 -3.10 6.12 -0.46
CA ILE A 98 -2.62 5.21 -1.52
C ILE A 98 -3.22 3.80 -1.35
N GLY A 99 -3.95 3.57 -0.24
CA GLY A 99 -4.57 2.31 0.14
C GLY A 99 -3.71 1.45 1.06
N GLU A 100 -2.62 1.99 1.56
CA GLU A 100 -1.69 1.28 2.44
C GLU A 100 -2.21 1.16 3.88
N ASN A 101 -1.79 0.07 4.53
CA ASN A 101 -1.98 -0.15 5.97
C ASN A 101 -0.84 0.48 6.78
N PHE A 102 0.40 0.36 6.30
CA PHE A 102 1.57 0.92 6.96
C PHE A 102 2.21 1.99 6.08
N THR A 103 2.23 3.23 6.56
CA THR A 103 3.07 4.28 5.99
C THR A 103 4.40 4.27 6.74
N ILE A 104 5.49 4.05 6.02
CA ILE A 104 6.83 3.88 6.59
C ILE A 104 7.79 4.95 6.09
N GLU A 105 8.86 5.20 6.82
CA GLU A 105 9.92 6.15 6.48
C GLU A 105 11.30 5.47 6.50
N GLY A 106 12.15 5.86 5.56
CA GLY A 106 13.56 5.44 5.51
C GLY A 106 13.79 4.07 4.87
N LEU A 107 12.83 3.56 4.06
CA LEU A 107 12.98 2.28 3.35
C LEU A 107 12.27 2.36 2.00
N LEU A 108 13.00 2.12 0.91
CA LEU A 108 12.50 2.24 -0.47
C LEU A 108 12.50 0.89 -1.20
N GLU A 109 11.77 0.80 -2.30
CA GLU A 109 11.61 -0.41 -3.13
C GLU A 109 12.93 -0.99 -3.65
N THR A 110 13.97 -0.15 -3.77
CA THR A 110 15.32 -0.57 -4.19
C THR A 110 16.08 -1.31 -3.09
N GLU A 111 15.70 -1.12 -1.83
CA GLU A 111 16.35 -1.65 -0.64
C GLU A 111 15.63 -2.87 -0.07
N VAL A 112 14.38 -3.12 -0.50
CA VAL A 112 13.52 -4.20 -0.03
C VAL A 112 13.48 -5.33 -1.05
N PHE A 113 13.68 -6.56 -0.56
CA PHE A 113 13.69 -7.77 -1.38
C PHE A 113 12.63 -8.76 -0.91
N VAL A 114 12.13 -9.57 -1.84
CA VAL A 114 11.23 -10.68 -1.48
C VAL A 114 11.94 -11.62 -0.52
N GLY A 115 11.26 -11.98 0.56
CA GLY A 115 11.80 -12.81 1.64
C GLY A 115 12.57 -12.06 2.72
N ASP A 116 12.80 -10.74 2.58
CA ASP A 116 13.28 -9.93 3.71
C ASP A 116 12.23 -9.95 4.83
N ILE A 117 12.68 -9.78 6.08
CA ILE A 117 11.82 -9.64 7.25
C ILE A 117 11.91 -8.22 7.78
N LEU A 118 10.78 -7.58 7.95
CA LEU A 118 10.66 -6.32 8.70
C LEU A 118 10.27 -6.64 10.13
N GLN A 119 11.17 -6.40 11.07
CA GLN A 119 10.85 -6.36 12.48
C GLN A 119 10.38 -4.94 12.83
N ILE A 120 9.13 -4.81 13.28
CA ILE A 120 8.51 -3.54 13.68
C ILE A 120 8.04 -3.67 15.14
N GLY A 121 8.72 -3.01 16.05
CA GLY A 121 8.56 -3.30 17.48
C GLY A 121 8.86 -4.78 17.76
N GLU A 122 7.91 -5.48 18.38
CA GLU A 122 8.03 -6.92 18.69
C GLU A 122 7.43 -7.85 17.61
N LEU A 123 6.85 -7.29 16.54
CA LEU A 123 6.20 -8.03 15.46
C LEU A 123 7.14 -8.26 14.30
N GLU A 124 6.87 -9.33 13.53
CA GLU A 124 7.67 -9.70 12.36
C GLU A 124 6.78 -9.87 11.12
N PHE A 125 7.26 -9.37 10.01
CA PHE A 125 6.55 -9.35 8.73
C PHE A 125 7.49 -9.79 7.61
N ALA A 126 7.11 -10.80 6.82
CA ALA A 126 7.85 -11.19 5.64
C ALA A 126 7.41 -10.35 4.43
N VAL A 127 8.37 -9.84 3.68
CA VAL A 127 8.14 -9.20 2.38
C VAL A 127 7.75 -10.25 1.35
N VAL A 128 6.58 -10.09 0.73
CA VAL A 128 6.05 -11.08 -0.21
C VAL A 128 6.25 -10.67 -1.65
N LYS A 129 5.77 -9.50 -2.02
CA LYS A 129 5.84 -8.99 -3.40
C LYS A 129 5.49 -7.51 -3.49
N LEU A 130 5.76 -6.91 -4.66
CA LEU A 130 5.28 -5.56 -4.97
C LEU A 130 3.75 -5.49 -4.90
N ARG A 131 3.21 -4.31 -4.66
CA ARG A 131 1.78 -4.04 -4.86
C ARG A 131 1.53 -3.76 -6.34
N GLU A 132 0.77 -4.63 -6.99
CA GLU A 132 0.33 -4.42 -8.36
C GLU A 132 -0.89 -3.48 -8.38
N PRO A 133 -0.79 -2.29 -8.97
CA PRO A 133 -1.91 -1.36 -9.01
C PRO A 133 -2.98 -1.81 -10.00
N CYS A 134 -4.25 -1.55 -9.68
CA CYS A 134 -5.39 -1.82 -10.53
C CYS A 134 -6.28 -0.56 -10.69
N PHE A 135 -7.30 -0.62 -11.53
CA PHE A 135 -8.21 0.49 -11.83
C PHE A 135 -8.86 1.12 -10.57
N LYS A 136 -9.00 0.35 -9.47
CA LYS A 136 -9.53 0.87 -8.21
C LYS A 136 -8.66 2.00 -7.67
N PHE A 137 -7.34 1.94 -7.88
CA PHE A 137 -6.42 3.00 -7.50
C PHE A 137 -6.67 4.30 -8.29
N ASN A 138 -6.91 4.21 -9.61
CA ASN A 138 -7.30 5.37 -10.41
C ASN A 138 -8.56 6.06 -9.85
N ALA A 139 -9.57 5.26 -9.50
CA ALA A 139 -10.82 5.77 -8.94
C ALA A 139 -10.62 6.42 -7.56
N THR A 140 -9.78 5.83 -6.71
CA THR A 140 -9.50 6.32 -5.36
C THR A 140 -8.83 7.69 -5.36
N VAL A 141 -7.80 7.88 -6.20
CA VAL A 141 -7.06 9.16 -6.25
C VAL A 141 -7.65 10.15 -7.25
N GLY A 142 -8.73 9.78 -7.98
CA GLY A 142 -9.42 10.65 -8.92
C GLY A 142 -8.62 10.98 -10.19
N TYR A 143 -7.67 10.15 -10.58
CA TYR A 143 -6.84 10.33 -11.76
C TYR A 143 -6.69 9.03 -12.58
N LYS A 144 -7.16 9.03 -13.82
CA LYS A 144 -7.16 7.85 -14.71
C LYS A 144 -5.76 7.31 -15.02
N GLY A 145 -4.75 8.15 -14.94
CA GLY A 145 -3.36 7.79 -15.19
C GLY A 145 -2.58 7.26 -13.99
N ALA A 146 -3.20 7.14 -12.81
CA ALA A 146 -2.49 6.82 -11.57
C ALA A 146 -1.82 5.44 -11.59
N VAL A 147 -2.48 4.42 -12.14
CA VAL A 147 -1.90 3.06 -12.31
C VAL A 147 -0.62 3.13 -13.17
N LYS A 148 -0.68 3.82 -14.31
CA LYS A 148 0.48 3.99 -15.19
C LYS A 148 1.60 4.76 -14.50
N ALA A 149 1.27 5.86 -13.82
CA ALA A 149 2.23 6.67 -13.07
C ALA A 149 2.94 5.87 -11.97
N MET A 150 2.20 5.03 -11.22
CA MET A 150 2.78 4.17 -10.18
C MET A 150 3.79 3.17 -10.75
N LEU A 151 3.45 2.53 -11.87
CA LEU A 151 4.34 1.57 -12.51
C LEU A 151 5.57 2.23 -13.13
N GLN A 152 5.40 3.39 -13.76
CA GLN A 152 6.50 4.15 -14.38
C GLN A 152 7.47 4.75 -13.35
N SER A 153 6.96 5.22 -12.22
CA SER A 153 7.80 5.75 -11.14
C SER A 153 8.50 4.63 -10.35
N GLY A 154 7.92 3.44 -10.32
CA GLY A 154 8.39 2.35 -9.45
C GLY A 154 7.93 2.48 -7.99
N PHE A 155 7.10 3.47 -7.67
CA PHE A 155 6.61 3.79 -6.32
C PHE A 155 5.41 2.92 -5.95
N SER A 156 5.64 1.62 -5.89
CA SER A 156 4.59 0.61 -5.74
C SER A 156 4.28 0.26 -4.28
N GLY A 157 5.27 0.40 -3.37
CA GLY A 157 5.22 -0.27 -2.09
C GLY A 157 5.17 -1.79 -2.24
N TRP A 158 4.90 -2.50 -1.16
CA TRP A 158 4.91 -3.96 -1.14
C TRP A 158 3.94 -4.56 -0.14
N TYR A 159 3.59 -5.82 -0.38
CA TYR A 159 2.79 -6.60 0.55
C TYR A 159 3.66 -7.35 1.55
N LEU A 160 3.10 -7.46 2.77
CA LEU A 160 3.69 -8.15 3.90
C LEU A 160 2.75 -9.26 4.39
N ARG A 161 3.33 -10.42 4.71
CA ARG A 161 2.71 -11.47 5.49
C ARG A 161 3.11 -11.32 6.96
N VAL A 162 2.15 -11.44 7.86
CA VAL A 162 2.41 -11.39 9.31
C VAL A 162 3.00 -12.72 9.77
N LEU A 163 4.21 -12.71 10.32
CA LEU A 163 4.88 -13.87 10.90
C LEU A 163 4.66 -13.94 12.41
N LYS A 164 4.74 -12.81 13.10
CA LYS A 164 4.50 -12.68 14.53
C LYS A 164 3.45 -11.60 14.78
N THR A 165 2.34 -12.00 15.37
CA THR A 165 1.20 -11.16 15.71
C THR A 165 1.40 -10.42 17.02
N GLY A 166 0.58 -9.41 17.30
CA GLY A 166 0.62 -8.67 18.57
C GLY A 166 -0.01 -7.30 18.46
N VAL A 167 0.47 -6.35 19.24
CA VAL A 167 0.01 -4.97 19.26
C VAL A 167 1.12 -4.06 18.73
N LEU A 168 0.76 -3.15 17.84
CA LEU A 168 1.68 -2.21 17.21
C LEU A 168 1.14 -0.79 17.34
N THR A 169 2.05 0.17 17.50
CA THR A 169 1.74 1.59 17.59
C THR A 169 2.60 2.35 16.59
N ALA A 170 2.06 3.40 15.98
CA ALA A 170 2.87 4.30 15.17
C ALA A 170 4.06 4.83 15.98
N GLY A 171 5.15 5.16 15.31
CA GLY A 171 6.42 5.55 15.94
C GLY A 171 7.36 4.37 16.22
N ALA A 172 6.90 3.13 16.08
CA ALA A 172 7.76 1.95 16.27
C ALA A 172 8.94 1.96 15.28
N PRO A 173 10.16 1.62 15.74
CA PRO A 173 11.31 1.48 14.86
C PRO A 173 11.13 0.25 13.95
N ILE A 174 11.69 0.33 12.75
CA ILE A 174 11.74 -0.76 11.78
C ILE A 174 13.18 -1.24 11.64
N THR A 175 13.41 -2.53 11.79
CA THR A 175 14.66 -3.19 11.48
C THR A 175 14.45 -4.12 10.29
N LEU A 176 15.24 -3.96 9.24
CA LEU A 176 15.26 -4.86 8.09
C LEU A 176 16.24 -6.01 8.37
N ILE A 177 15.73 -7.24 8.34
CA ILE A 177 16.53 -8.47 8.43
C ILE A 177 16.59 -9.04 7.02
N PRO A 178 17.78 -9.07 6.38
CA PRO A 178 17.93 -9.53 5.01
C PRO A 178 17.56 -11.00 4.83
N GLY A 179 16.74 -11.29 3.81
CA GLY A 179 16.48 -12.62 3.31
C GLY A 179 17.47 -13.03 2.20
N PRO A 180 17.06 -13.89 1.23
CA PRO A 180 17.91 -14.35 0.14
C PRO A 180 18.40 -13.24 -0.79
N ARG A 181 17.65 -12.14 -0.90
CA ARG A 181 17.94 -10.95 -1.71
C ARG A 181 18.15 -11.23 -3.21
N GLU A 182 17.35 -12.13 -3.77
CA GLU A 182 17.40 -12.48 -5.19
C GLU A 182 16.73 -11.44 -6.07
N ILE A 183 15.55 -10.93 -5.65
CA ILE A 183 14.77 -9.96 -6.42
C ILE A 183 14.24 -8.85 -5.51
N SER A 184 14.58 -7.59 -5.82
CA SER A 184 14.04 -6.44 -5.10
C SER A 184 12.63 -6.09 -5.58
N ILE A 185 11.89 -5.33 -4.77
CA ILE A 185 10.57 -4.80 -5.14
C ILE A 185 10.69 -3.91 -6.39
N ALA A 186 11.73 -3.09 -6.48
CA ALA A 186 12.00 -2.29 -7.66
C ALA A 186 12.26 -3.14 -8.92
N GLN A 187 12.93 -4.30 -8.79
CA GLN A 187 13.12 -5.22 -9.93
C GLN A 187 11.80 -5.85 -10.36
N GLN A 188 10.96 -6.27 -9.41
CA GLN A 188 9.62 -6.78 -9.74
C GLN A 188 8.79 -5.74 -10.49
N ASN A 189 8.87 -4.45 -10.09
CA ASN A 189 8.15 -3.38 -10.79
C ASN A 189 8.64 -3.19 -12.22
N ARG A 190 9.96 -3.21 -12.46
CA ARG A 190 10.52 -3.13 -13.83
C ARG A 190 10.04 -4.30 -14.71
N ASN A 191 10.04 -5.51 -14.17
CA ASN A 191 9.58 -6.71 -14.89
C ASN A 191 8.09 -6.59 -15.27
N LEU A 192 7.27 -6.10 -14.34
CA LEU A 192 5.84 -5.90 -14.57
C LEU A 192 5.59 -4.80 -15.62
N LEU A 193 6.32 -3.70 -15.56
CA LEU A 193 6.23 -2.60 -16.53
C LEU A 193 6.56 -3.10 -17.95
N GLN A 194 7.67 -3.81 -18.11
CA GLN A 194 8.09 -4.40 -19.40
C GLN A 194 7.04 -5.38 -19.96
N SER A 195 6.46 -6.23 -19.11
CA SER A 195 5.41 -7.15 -19.51
C SER A 195 4.16 -6.43 -20.02
N ARG A 196 3.74 -5.35 -19.36
CA ARG A 196 2.58 -4.56 -19.78
C ARG A 196 2.83 -3.79 -21.07
N ASP A 197 4.01 -3.23 -21.24
CA ASP A 197 4.40 -2.54 -22.49
C ASP A 197 4.38 -3.50 -23.69
N GLN A 198 4.88 -4.73 -23.51
CA GLN A 198 4.86 -5.77 -24.56
C GLN A 198 3.45 -6.20 -24.94
N GLN A 199 2.52 -6.17 -24.00
CA GLN A 199 1.13 -6.59 -24.21
C GLN A 199 0.18 -5.45 -24.56
N ASN A 200 0.66 -4.20 -24.65
CA ASN A 200 -0.14 -2.97 -24.85
C ASN A 200 -1.29 -2.82 -23.83
N LEU A 201 -1.09 -3.26 -22.58
CA LEU A 201 -2.10 -3.28 -21.51
C LEU A 201 -2.18 -1.96 -20.71
N TRP A 202 -2.24 -0.81 -21.43
CA TRP A 202 -2.37 0.51 -20.80
C TRP A 202 -3.77 1.11 -20.92
N GLU A 203 -4.70 0.43 -21.61
CA GLU A 203 -6.07 0.88 -21.82
C GLU A 203 -7.00 0.59 -20.62
#